data_438b743ab23a9d668c18c0fb48c0b5ae
#
_entry.id   438b743ab23a9d668c18c0fb48c0b5ae
#
_cell.length_a   1.000
_cell.length_b   1.000
_cell.length_c   1.000
_cell.angle_alpha   90.00
_cell.angle_beta   90.00
_cell.angle_gamma   90.00
#
_symmetry.space_group_name_H-M   'P 1'
#
loop_
_entity.id
_entity.type
_entity.pdbx_description
1 polymer ?
#
loop_
_entity_poly.entity_id
_entity_poly.type
_entity_poly.pdbx_seq_one_letter_code
_entity_poly.pdbx_strand_id
1 'polypeptide(L)' 'MKKGDKAKVSPRLTGENEWIEGEIIDVEKNPFRGIVLSIKDKLGRIFWGEEQYFLPA' A
#
# COMPACT_ATOMS: atom_id res chain seq x y z
N MET A 1 2.43 5.76 8.12
CA MET A 1 1.11 5.71 7.47
C MET A 1 0.15 4.88 8.31
N LYS A 2 -1.09 5.26 8.32
CA LYS A 2 -2.10 4.60 9.13
C LYS A 2 -3.38 4.41 8.32
N LYS A 3 -4.26 3.58 8.84
CA LYS A 3 -5.54 3.29 8.21
C LYS A 3 -6.32 4.60 7.97
N GLY A 4 -6.82 4.76 6.74
CA GLY A 4 -7.53 5.96 6.33
C GLY A 4 -6.67 6.97 5.61
N ASP A 5 -5.34 6.85 5.68
CA ASP A 5 -4.45 7.77 4.99
C ASP A 5 -4.45 7.51 3.50
N LYS A 6 -4.22 8.57 2.73
CA LYS A 6 -3.99 8.45 1.30
C LYS A 6 -2.53 8.10 1.07
N ALA A 7 -2.30 7.17 0.16
CA ALA A 7 -0.95 6.73 -0.14
C ALA A 7 -0.88 6.26 -1.58
N LYS A 8 0.33 5.97 -2.03
CA LYS A 8 0.52 5.38 -3.35
C LYS A 8 1.48 4.22 -3.23
N VAL A 9 1.27 3.22 -4.06
CA VAL A 9 2.03 1.99 -4.04
C VAL A 9 2.89 1.87 -5.28
N SER A 10 4.10 1.36 -5.09
CA SER A 10 5.13 1.28 -6.11
C SER A 10 4.76 0.29 -7.22
N PRO A 11 5.13 0.61 -8.48
CA PRO A 11 5.05 -0.36 -9.57
C PRO A 11 5.81 -1.66 -9.29
N ARG A 12 6.80 -1.60 -8.42
CA ARG A 12 7.58 -2.79 -8.06
C ARG A 12 6.73 -3.82 -7.32
N LEU A 13 5.69 -3.34 -6.62
CA LEU A 13 4.78 -4.24 -5.91
C LEU A 13 3.64 -4.69 -6.81
N THR A 14 3.07 -3.75 -7.57
CA THR A 14 1.84 -4.03 -8.33
C THR A 14 2.07 -4.65 -9.69
N GLY A 15 3.25 -4.43 -10.27
CA GLY A 15 3.51 -4.85 -11.64
C GLY A 15 2.95 -3.90 -12.69
N GLU A 16 2.36 -2.79 -12.26
CA GLU A 16 1.84 -1.77 -13.17
C GLU A 16 2.97 -0.85 -13.62
N ASN A 17 2.67 0.03 -14.58
CA ASN A 17 3.69 0.94 -15.11
C ASN A 17 3.89 2.18 -14.25
N GLU A 18 2.91 2.54 -13.44
CA GLU A 18 2.94 3.76 -12.65
C GLU A 18 2.53 3.47 -11.21
N TRP A 19 2.85 4.42 -10.33
CA TRP A 19 2.40 4.36 -8.95
C TRP A 19 0.87 4.43 -8.91
N ILE A 20 0.27 3.63 -8.04
CA ILE A 20 -1.17 3.58 -7.91
C ILE A 20 -1.57 4.23 -6.60
N GLU A 21 -2.45 5.22 -6.67
CA GLU A 21 -2.94 5.95 -5.52
C GLU A 21 -4.18 5.28 -4.93
N GLY A 22 -4.27 5.31 -3.61
CA GLY A 22 -5.42 4.73 -2.95
C GLY A 22 -5.45 5.09 -1.48
N GLU A 23 -6.27 4.38 -0.74
CA GLU A 23 -6.43 4.59 0.69
C GLU A 23 -5.93 3.37 1.45
N ILE A 24 -5.17 3.63 2.53
CA ILE A 24 -4.70 2.56 3.40
C ILE A 24 -5.91 1.98 4.13
N ILE A 25 -6.15 0.70 3.95
CA ILE A 25 -7.30 0.03 4.59
C ILE A 25 -6.88 -0.89 5.71
N ASP A 26 -5.58 -1.19 5.82
CA ASP A 26 -5.10 -2.04 6.90
C ASP A 26 -3.61 -1.81 7.12
N VAL A 27 -3.20 -1.94 8.37
CA VAL A 27 -1.79 -1.84 8.77
C VAL A 27 -1.52 -3.00 9.72
N GLU A 28 -0.57 -3.84 9.36
CA GLU A 28 -0.23 -5.01 10.16
C GLU A 28 1.23 -4.96 10.57
N LYS A 29 1.51 -5.26 11.83
CA LYS A 29 2.89 -5.42 12.29
C LYS A 29 3.24 -6.90 12.19
N ASN A 30 4.10 -7.23 11.26
CA ASN A 30 4.49 -8.61 11.02
C ASN A 30 5.87 -8.84 11.63
N PRO A 31 6.04 -9.84 12.49
CA PRO A 31 7.33 -10.06 13.17
C PRO A 31 8.48 -10.42 12.23
N PHE A 32 8.17 -10.88 11.03
CA PHE A 32 9.18 -11.26 10.06
C PHE A 32 9.38 -10.25 8.94
N ARG A 33 8.35 -9.48 8.62
CA ARG A 33 8.38 -8.54 7.49
C ARG A 33 8.36 -7.08 7.90
N GLY A 34 8.12 -6.80 9.18
CA GLY A 34 7.95 -5.44 9.64
C GLY A 34 6.51 -4.98 9.39
N ILE A 35 6.37 -3.72 8.97
CA ILE A 35 5.04 -3.15 8.72
C ILE A 35 4.56 -3.58 7.35
N VAL A 36 3.37 -4.15 7.29
CA VAL A 36 2.71 -4.54 6.04
C VAL A 36 1.46 -3.68 5.88
N LEU A 37 1.35 -3.02 4.75
CA LEU A 37 0.24 -2.13 4.45
C LEU A 37 -0.65 -2.72 3.38
N SER A 38 -1.94 -2.45 3.46
CA SER A 38 -2.89 -2.80 2.41
C SER A 38 -3.54 -1.52 1.94
N ILE A 39 -3.62 -1.35 0.63
CA ILE A 39 -4.17 -0.15 0.01
C ILE A 39 -5.26 -0.56 -0.98
N LYS A 40 -6.33 0.23 -1.03
CA LYS A 40 -7.44 0.00 -1.96
C LYS A 40 -7.49 1.17 -2.92
N ASP A 41 -7.39 0.89 -4.22
CA ASP A 41 -7.44 1.95 -5.21
C ASP A 41 -8.88 2.29 -5.59
N LYS A 42 -9.06 3.28 -6.46
CA LYS A 42 -10.39 3.74 -6.85
C LYS A 42 -11.15 2.73 -7.69
N LEU A 43 -10.49 1.73 -8.21
CA LEU A 43 -11.13 0.65 -8.95
C LEU A 43 -11.55 -0.50 -8.03
N GLY A 44 -11.27 -0.37 -6.75
CA GLY A 44 -11.61 -1.40 -5.78
C GLY A 44 -10.58 -2.51 -5.67
N ARG A 45 -9.44 -2.38 -6.35
CA ARG A 45 -8.38 -3.37 -6.26
C ARG A 45 -7.60 -3.17 -4.96
N ILE A 46 -7.17 -4.27 -4.36
CA ILE A 46 -6.40 -4.22 -3.12
C ILE A 46 -4.99 -4.72 -3.38
N PHE A 47 -4.02 -3.90 -2.98
CA PHE A 47 -2.61 -4.28 -3.05
C PHE A 47 -2.05 -4.25 -1.64
N TRP A 48 -1.18 -5.19 -1.31
CA TRP A 48 -0.57 -5.24 0.01
C TRP A 48 0.90 -5.63 -0.11
N GLY A 49 1.68 -5.17 0.85
CA GLY A 49 3.09 -5.48 0.88
C GLY A 49 3.79 -4.69 1.96
N GLU A 50 5.11 -4.81 2.01
CA GLU A 50 5.93 -4.13 3.00
C GLU A 50 5.90 -2.62 2.78
N GLU A 51 6.01 -1.87 3.87
CA GLU A 51 5.83 -0.41 3.81
C GLU A 51 6.82 0.30 2.88
N GLN A 52 7.97 -0.32 2.59
CA GLN A 52 8.95 0.30 1.69
C GLN A 52 8.43 0.51 0.27
N TYR A 53 7.35 -0.17 -0.09
CA TYR A 53 6.75 -0.02 -1.41
C TYR A 53 5.69 1.08 -1.47
N PHE A 54 5.50 1.79 -0.38
CA PHE A 54 4.44 2.79 -0.27
C PHE A 54 5.03 4.16 0.05
N LEU A 55 4.38 5.21 -0.48
CA LEU A 55 4.70 6.60 -0.15
C LEU A 55 3.40 7.33 0.17
N PRO A 56 3.48 8.39 1.01
CA PRO A 56 2.31 9.24 1.23
C PRO A 56 1.90 9.91 -0.08
N ALA A 57 0.60 10.01 -0.28
CA ALA A 57 0.07 10.67 -1.47
C ALA A 57 -0.10 12.15 -1.25
#